data_ec07dac89b924f3d40f8796affb6087d
#
_entry.id   ec07dac89b924f3d40f8796affb6087d
#
_cell.length_a   1.000
_cell.length_b   1.000
_cell.length_c   1.000
_cell.angle_alpha   90.00
_cell.angle_beta   90.00
_cell.angle_gamma   90.00
#
_symmetry.space_group_name_H-M   'P 1'
#
loop_
_entity.id
_entity.type
_entity.pdbx_description
1 polymer ?
#
loop_
_entity_poly.entity_id
_entity_poly.type
_entity_poly.pdbx_seq_one_letter_code
_entity_poly.pdbx_strand_id
1 'polypeptide(L)'
;TILDTDDQLRLLKQLVSAANIDEKRWPARQLAGIIDNWKNRAWMPEKVPSAEAGAYNNRGTEIYAQYQNRLRDLNAVDFGDLLLLMVTIFQNHPDVLEQYQRWFKYILVDEYQDTNVAQYMWLRLLAGGHKNICCVGDDDQSIYGWRGAEVGNILRFEKDFPGAKVVRL
;
A
#
# COMPACT_ATOMS: atom_id res chain seq x y z
N THR A 1 8.08 16.68 3.14
CA THR A 1 8.20 16.13 4.50
C THR A 1 7.51 14.79 4.61
N ILE A 2 8.07 13.88 5.41
CA ILE A 2 7.43 12.61 5.74
C ILE A 2 6.84 12.76 7.15
N LEU A 3 5.53 12.55 7.28
CA LEU A 3 4.85 12.56 8.58
C LEU A 3 5.04 11.23 9.30
N ASP A 4 5.33 11.29 10.58
CA ASP A 4 5.29 10.12 11.44
C ASP A 4 3.86 9.78 11.89
N THR A 5 3.72 8.73 12.68
CA THR A 5 2.41 8.24 13.15
C THR A 5 1.68 9.28 14.01
N ASP A 6 2.39 10.04 14.84
CA ASP A 6 1.80 11.03 15.71
C ASP A 6 1.31 12.25 14.92
N ASP A 7 2.07 12.69 13.96
CA ASP A 7 1.69 13.78 13.05
C ASP A 7 0.49 13.38 12.19
N GLN A 8 0.48 12.16 11.65
CA GLN A 8 -0.65 11.60 10.93
C GLN A 8 -1.92 11.61 11.80
N LEU A 9 -1.83 11.11 13.02
CA LEU A 9 -2.96 11.06 13.95
C LEU A 9 -3.47 12.47 14.30
N ARG A 10 -2.56 13.41 14.52
CA ARG A 10 -2.91 14.81 14.82
C ARG A 10 -3.68 15.43 13.64
N LEU A 11 -3.23 15.22 12.43
CA LEU A 11 -3.90 15.72 11.23
C LEU A 11 -5.30 15.09 11.04
N LEU A 12 -5.42 13.78 11.25
CA LEU A 12 -6.70 13.09 11.18
C LEU A 12 -7.69 13.57 12.26
N LYS A 13 -7.22 13.83 13.47
CA LYS A 13 -8.06 14.42 14.54
C LYS A 13 -8.62 15.78 14.14
N GLN A 14 -7.82 16.62 13.50
CA GLN A 14 -8.30 17.92 12.99
C GLN A 14 -9.39 17.74 11.94
N LEU A 15 -9.22 16.80 10.99
CA LEU A 15 -10.19 16.53 9.94
C LEU A 15 -11.49 15.94 10.49
N VAL A 16 -11.40 14.99 11.42
CA VAL A 16 -12.55 14.39 12.10
C VAL A 16 -13.34 15.44 12.87
N SER A 17 -12.66 16.32 13.60
CA SER A 17 -13.28 17.43 14.32
C SER A 17 -13.97 18.42 13.38
N ALA A 18 -13.30 18.81 12.30
CA ALA A 18 -13.86 19.71 11.28
C ALA A 18 -15.09 19.12 10.57
N ALA A 19 -15.17 17.81 10.47
CA ALA A 19 -16.31 17.09 9.90
C ALA A 19 -17.46 16.87 10.90
N ASN A 20 -17.36 17.39 12.12
CA ASN A 20 -18.31 17.19 13.21
C ASN A 20 -18.59 15.71 13.55
N ILE A 21 -17.55 14.88 13.47
CA ILE A 21 -17.62 13.47 13.84
C ILE A 21 -17.28 13.36 15.33
N ASP A 22 -18.08 12.61 16.08
CA ASP A 22 -17.82 12.34 17.50
C ASP A 22 -16.62 11.39 17.64
N GLU A 23 -15.47 11.95 18.05
CA GLU A 23 -14.22 11.20 18.21
C GLU A 23 -14.29 10.14 19.32
N LYS A 24 -15.18 10.30 20.32
CA LYS A 24 -15.38 9.28 21.35
C LYS A 24 -15.98 8.01 20.78
N ARG A 25 -16.91 8.14 19.84
CA ARG A 25 -17.56 7.03 19.16
C ARG A 25 -16.76 6.54 17.97
N TRP A 26 -16.08 7.44 17.27
CA TRP A 26 -15.32 7.19 16.06
C TRP A 26 -13.89 7.73 16.21
N PRO A 27 -13.00 7.03 16.95
CA PRO A 27 -11.65 7.51 17.20
C PRO A 27 -10.85 7.71 15.91
N ALA A 28 -10.10 8.81 15.82
CA ALA A 28 -9.22 9.07 14.69
C ALA A 28 -8.15 7.99 14.50
N ARG A 29 -7.73 7.33 15.59
CA ARG A 29 -6.80 6.19 15.53
C ARG A 29 -7.38 4.99 14.74
N GLN A 30 -8.67 4.74 14.86
CA GLN A 30 -9.35 3.72 14.08
C GLN A 30 -9.29 4.06 12.59
N LEU A 31 -9.56 5.32 12.24
CA LEU A 31 -9.49 5.78 10.86
C LEU A 31 -8.05 5.71 10.32
N ALA A 32 -7.05 6.05 11.12
CA ALA A 32 -5.65 5.91 10.74
C ALA A 32 -5.31 4.46 10.34
N GLY A 33 -5.78 3.48 11.11
CA GLY A 33 -5.60 2.05 10.80
C GLY A 33 -6.32 1.64 9.52
N ILE A 34 -7.53 2.15 9.28
CA ILE A 34 -8.29 1.89 8.05
C ILE A 34 -7.56 2.46 6.83
N ILE A 35 -7.11 3.70 6.88
CA ILE A 35 -6.37 4.36 5.80
C ILE A 35 -5.06 3.61 5.52
N ASP A 36 -4.33 3.21 6.56
CA ASP A 36 -3.09 2.45 6.43
C ASP A 36 -3.34 1.11 5.73
N ASN A 37 -4.40 0.39 6.10
CA ASN A 37 -4.81 -0.83 5.43
C ASN A 37 -5.14 -0.59 3.94
N TRP A 38 -5.88 0.47 3.63
CA TRP A 38 -6.20 0.80 2.24
C TRP A 38 -4.95 1.15 1.42
N LYS A 39 -4.00 1.88 1.99
CA LYS A 39 -2.71 2.18 1.36
C LYS A 39 -1.87 0.92 1.13
N ASN A 40 -1.88 -0.01 2.09
CA ASN A 40 -1.19 -1.31 1.95
C ASN A 40 -1.80 -2.19 0.84
N ARG A 41 -3.04 -1.93 0.46
CA ARG A 41 -3.73 -2.56 -0.68
C ARG A 41 -3.62 -1.77 -1.98
N ALA A 42 -2.84 -0.70 -1.99
CA ALA A 42 -2.68 0.24 -3.11
C ALA A 42 -4.00 0.91 -3.53
N TRP A 43 -4.89 1.18 -2.57
CA TRP A 43 -6.15 1.88 -2.83
C TRP A 43 -6.03 3.37 -2.49
N MET A 44 -6.06 4.21 -3.51
CA MET A 44 -6.36 5.63 -3.37
C MET A 44 -7.84 5.81 -2.95
N PRO A 45 -8.25 6.97 -2.41
CA PRO A 45 -9.63 7.18 -1.94
C PRO A 45 -10.71 6.76 -2.95
N GLU A 46 -10.51 7.07 -4.23
CA GLU A 46 -11.44 6.74 -5.32
C GLU A 46 -11.39 5.26 -5.74
N LYS A 47 -10.39 4.51 -5.29
CA LYS A 47 -10.21 3.08 -5.59
C LYS A 47 -10.68 2.15 -4.49
N VAL A 48 -11.11 2.68 -3.35
CA VAL A 48 -11.65 1.87 -2.26
C VAL A 48 -12.90 1.14 -2.74
N PRO A 49 -12.95 -0.20 -2.65
CA PRO A 49 -14.10 -0.97 -3.10
C PRO A 49 -15.38 -0.62 -2.34
N SER A 50 -16.53 -0.74 -3.02
CA SER A 50 -17.83 -0.47 -2.43
C SER A 50 -18.12 -1.32 -1.18
N ALA A 51 -17.60 -2.53 -1.12
CA ALA A 51 -17.71 -3.40 0.05
C ALA A 51 -17.05 -2.81 1.31
N GLU A 52 -16.08 -1.94 1.15
CA GLU A 52 -15.37 -1.25 2.24
C GLU A 52 -15.83 0.19 2.46
N ALA A 53 -16.72 0.70 1.61
CA ALA A 53 -17.20 2.10 1.67
C ALA A 53 -17.97 2.42 2.96
N GLY A 54 -18.49 1.41 3.66
CA GLY A 54 -19.16 1.56 4.96
C GLY A 54 -18.24 1.83 6.13
N ALA A 55 -16.92 1.67 5.96
CA ALA A 55 -15.96 1.86 7.03
C ALA A 55 -16.03 3.26 7.64
N TYR A 56 -15.78 3.35 8.93
CA TYR A 56 -15.79 4.59 9.68
C TYR A 56 -17.11 5.37 9.51
N ASN A 57 -18.23 4.69 9.78
CA ASN A 57 -19.58 5.26 9.67
C ASN A 57 -19.90 5.86 8.30
N ASN A 58 -19.55 5.17 7.22
CA ASN A 58 -19.72 5.61 5.83
C ASN A 58 -18.97 6.91 5.46
N ARG A 59 -18.05 7.38 6.29
CA ARG A 59 -17.31 8.62 6.06
C ARG A 59 -15.81 8.42 5.87
N GLY A 60 -15.34 7.17 5.96
CA GLY A 60 -13.91 6.87 5.88
C GLY A 60 -13.26 7.30 4.57
N THR A 61 -13.88 7.04 3.43
CA THR A 61 -13.36 7.44 2.11
C THR A 61 -13.35 8.95 1.92
N GLU A 62 -14.37 9.64 2.41
CA GLU A 62 -14.45 11.11 2.39
C GLU A 62 -13.29 11.74 3.17
N ILE A 63 -13.09 11.31 4.41
CA ILE A 63 -12.00 11.82 5.24
C ILE A 63 -10.63 11.42 4.68
N TYR A 64 -10.51 10.22 4.12
CA TYR A 64 -9.29 9.79 3.45
C TYR A 64 -8.94 10.71 2.27
N ALA A 65 -9.93 11.09 1.44
CA ALA A 65 -9.71 12.04 0.35
C ALA A 65 -9.27 13.42 0.86
N GLN A 66 -9.91 13.92 1.91
CA GLN A 66 -9.52 15.18 2.55
C GLN A 66 -8.11 15.09 3.14
N TYR A 67 -7.76 13.97 3.76
CA TYR A 67 -6.42 13.71 4.32
C TYR A 67 -5.35 13.76 3.22
N GLN A 68 -5.56 13.09 2.10
CA GLN A 68 -4.61 13.10 0.97
C GLN A 68 -4.46 14.51 0.37
N ASN A 69 -5.54 15.25 0.25
CA ASN A 69 -5.49 16.65 -0.20
C ASN A 69 -4.69 17.52 0.79
N ARG A 70 -4.94 17.34 2.08
CA ARG A 70 -4.23 18.10 3.10
C ARG A 70 -2.73 17.79 3.13
N LEU A 71 -2.34 16.52 2.94
CA LEU A 71 -0.94 16.14 2.78
C LEU A 71 -0.30 16.85 1.59
N ARG A 72 -1.01 16.94 0.47
CA ARG A 72 -0.54 17.63 -0.72
C ARG A 72 -0.33 19.13 -0.46
N ASP A 73 -1.29 19.78 0.19
CA ASP A 73 -1.21 21.19 0.56
C ASP A 73 -0.01 21.48 1.47
N LEU A 74 0.29 20.55 2.37
CA LEU A 74 1.42 20.62 3.29
C LEU A 74 2.76 20.21 2.65
N ASN A 75 2.76 19.81 1.39
CA ASN A 75 3.89 19.21 0.70
C ASN A 75 4.50 18.05 1.51
N ALA A 76 3.63 17.17 1.98
CA ALA A 76 3.95 16.05 2.85
C ALA A 76 3.40 14.72 2.35
N VAL A 77 3.98 13.65 2.84
CA VAL A 77 3.53 12.27 2.64
C VAL A 77 3.61 11.52 3.97
N ASP A 78 2.83 10.49 4.16
CA ASP A 78 3.04 9.53 5.24
C ASP A 78 3.80 8.29 4.76
N PHE A 79 4.11 7.35 5.67
CA PHE A 79 4.86 6.15 5.29
C PHE A 79 4.13 5.28 4.27
N GLY A 80 2.81 5.16 4.38
CA GLY A 80 2.00 4.40 3.41
C GLY A 80 2.05 5.01 2.01
N ASP A 81 2.14 6.33 1.91
CA ASP A 81 2.25 7.05 0.65
C ASP A 81 3.53 6.76 -0.11
N LEU A 82 4.62 6.47 0.58
CA LEU A 82 5.91 6.22 -0.08
C LEU A 82 5.79 5.10 -1.12
N LEU A 83 5.07 4.06 -0.78
CA LEU A 83 4.85 2.94 -1.70
C LEU A 83 3.62 3.15 -2.59
N LEU A 84 2.51 3.62 -2.03
CA LEU A 84 1.27 3.86 -2.78
C LEU A 84 1.50 4.83 -3.93
N LEU A 85 2.19 5.95 -3.69
CA LEU A 85 2.46 6.95 -4.71
C LEU A 85 3.46 6.43 -5.76
N MET A 86 4.44 5.60 -5.37
CA MET A 86 5.34 4.96 -6.33
C MET A 86 4.59 4.00 -7.26
N VAL A 87 3.69 3.18 -6.72
CA VAL A 87 2.82 2.32 -7.54
C VAL A 87 1.98 3.17 -8.50
N THR A 88 1.38 4.24 -8.01
CA THR A 88 0.56 5.15 -8.82
C THR A 88 1.36 5.81 -9.94
N ILE A 89 2.58 6.28 -9.63
CA ILE A 89 3.49 6.88 -10.62
C ILE A 89 3.84 5.85 -11.71
N PHE A 90 4.20 4.63 -11.33
CA PHE A 90 4.56 3.58 -12.29
C PHE A 90 3.38 3.17 -13.18
N GLN A 91 2.16 3.19 -12.64
CA GLN A 91 0.95 2.90 -13.43
C GLN A 91 0.60 4.00 -14.42
N ASN A 92 0.84 5.26 -14.07
CA ASN A 92 0.43 6.42 -14.85
C ASN A 92 1.54 7.02 -15.72
N HIS A 93 2.80 6.69 -15.43
CA HIS A 93 3.98 7.24 -16.12
C HIS A 93 4.90 6.10 -16.60
N PRO A 94 4.59 5.49 -17.77
CA PRO A 94 5.38 4.37 -18.33
C PRO A 94 6.85 4.71 -18.56
N ASP A 95 7.17 5.95 -18.90
CA ASP A 95 8.52 6.44 -19.08
C ASP A 95 9.36 6.37 -17.79
N VAL A 96 8.76 6.75 -16.66
CA VAL A 96 9.39 6.63 -15.34
C VAL A 96 9.61 5.17 -14.98
N LEU A 97 8.58 4.32 -15.15
CA LEU A 97 8.68 2.89 -14.89
C LEU A 97 9.81 2.25 -15.71
N GLU A 98 9.90 2.55 -16.99
CA GLU A 98 10.93 2.01 -17.88
C GLU A 98 12.34 2.40 -17.42
N GLN A 99 12.52 3.63 -16.92
CA GLN A 99 13.80 4.08 -16.38
C GLN A 99 14.22 3.23 -15.17
N TYR A 100 13.32 2.98 -14.23
CA TYR A 100 13.58 2.13 -13.07
C TYR A 100 13.80 0.68 -13.45
N GLN A 101 13.07 0.14 -14.41
CA GLN A 101 13.30 -1.20 -14.95
C GLN A 101 14.70 -1.35 -15.54
N ARG A 102 15.23 -0.33 -16.19
CA ARG A 102 16.62 -0.33 -16.70
C ARG A 102 17.65 -0.27 -15.60
N TRP A 103 17.37 0.43 -14.51
CA TRP A 103 18.29 0.52 -13.36
C TRP A 103 18.32 -0.79 -12.55
N PHE A 104 17.16 -1.36 -12.27
CA PHE A 104 17.01 -2.59 -11.48
C PHE A 104 16.86 -3.81 -12.37
N LYS A 105 17.97 -4.25 -12.94
CA LYS A 105 17.98 -5.39 -13.88
C LYS A 105 17.77 -6.75 -13.23
N TYR A 106 18.10 -6.86 -11.95
CA TYR A 106 17.95 -8.06 -11.13
C TYR A 106 17.32 -7.67 -9.81
N ILE A 107 16.29 -8.39 -9.39
CA ILE A 107 15.55 -8.11 -8.17
C ILE A 107 15.56 -9.37 -7.32
N LEU A 108 16.07 -9.24 -6.08
CA LEU A 108 15.98 -10.28 -5.07
C LEU A 108 15.03 -9.81 -3.97
N VAL A 109 14.07 -10.65 -3.64
CA VAL A 109 13.08 -10.40 -2.59
C VAL A 109 13.24 -11.46 -1.53
N ASP A 110 13.55 -11.03 -0.31
CA ASP A 110 13.57 -11.87 0.87
C ASP A 110 12.26 -11.71 1.65
N GLU A 111 11.94 -12.69 2.49
CA GLU A 111 10.72 -12.68 3.32
C GLU A 111 9.44 -12.41 2.49
N TYR A 112 9.34 -13.03 1.32
CA TYR A 112 8.26 -12.77 0.36
C TYR A 112 6.86 -13.04 0.94
N GLN A 113 6.73 -13.96 1.91
CA GLN A 113 5.48 -14.24 2.61
C GLN A 113 4.92 -13.03 3.38
N ASP A 114 5.75 -12.05 3.75
CA ASP A 114 5.36 -10.85 4.48
C ASP A 114 4.97 -9.68 3.56
N THR A 115 4.90 -9.92 2.26
CA THR A 115 4.60 -8.91 1.25
C THR A 115 3.10 -8.54 1.27
N ASN A 116 2.80 -7.25 1.39
CA ASN A 116 1.45 -6.75 1.21
C ASN A 116 1.13 -6.52 -0.29
N VAL A 117 -0.13 -6.21 -0.61
CA VAL A 117 -0.58 -6.04 -2.00
C VAL A 117 0.16 -4.89 -2.71
N ALA A 118 0.37 -3.77 -2.03
CA ALA A 118 1.07 -2.63 -2.62
C ALA A 118 2.54 -2.96 -2.95
N GLN A 119 3.24 -3.66 -2.04
CA GLN A 119 4.60 -4.14 -2.27
C GLN A 119 4.66 -5.13 -3.44
N TYR A 120 3.71 -6.06 -3.51
CA TYR A 120 3.60 -7.01 -4.60
C TYR A 120 3.39 -6.30 -5.95
N MET A 121 2.47 -5.34 -6.03
CA MET A 121 2.23 -4.56 -7.25
C MET A 121 3.47 -3.79 -7.69
N TRP A 122 4.18 -3.18 -6.75
CA TRP A 122 5.43 -2.47 -7.01
C TRP A 122 6.51 -3.40 -7.61
N LEU A 123 6.71 -4.57 -6.98
CA LEU A 123 7.65 -5.58 -7.47
C LEU A 123 7.28 -6.09 -8.86
N ARG A 124 6.01 -6.38 -9.08
CA ARG A 124 5.49 -6.83 -10.38
C ARG A 124 5.73 -5.80 -11.48
N LEU A 125 5.50 -4.52 -11.19
CA LEU A 125 5.76 -3.44 -12.13
C LEU A 125 7.26 -3.33 -12.45
N LEU A 126 8.11 -3.31 -11.43
CA LEU A 126 9.56 -3.24 -11.62
C LEU A 126 10.13 -4.41 -12.42
N ALA A 127 9.66 -5.62 -12.16
CA ALA A 127 10.14 -6.83 -12.84
C ALA A 127 9.48 -7.06 -14.20
N GLY A 128 8.42 -6.33 -14.54
CA GLY A 128 7.59 -6.58 -15.71
C GLY A 128 8.32 -6.49 -17.04
N GLY A 129 9.38 -5.69 -17.14
CA GLY A 129 10.14 -5.51 -18.37
C GLY A 129 11.13 -6.65 -18.66
N HIS A 130 11.86 -7.12 -17.67
CA HIS A 130 12.94 -8.11 -17.83
C HIS A 130 12.65 -9.45 -17.15
N LYS A 131 11.73 -9.48 -16.20
CA LYS A 131 11.33 -10.68 -15.43
C LYS A 131 12.46 -11.37 -14.66
N ASN A 132 13.52 -10.64 -14.35
CA ASN A 132 14.65 -11.13 -13.56
C ASN A 132 14.38 -10.90 -12.06
N ILE A 133 13.51 -11.71 -11.51
CA ILE A 133 13.12 -11.63 -10.11
C ILE A 133 13.29 -12.99 -9.44
N CYS A 134 13.85 -12.99 -8.24
CA CYS A 134 13.97 -14.14 -7.37
C CYS A 134 13.34 -13.80 -6.02
N CYS A 135 12.37 -14.60 -5.61
CA CYS A 135 11.70 -14.43 -4.32
C CYS A 135 12.03 -15.62 -3.43
N VAL A 136 12.43 -15.32 -2.21
CA VAL A 136 12.67 -16.29 -1.15
C VAL A 136 11.66 -16.06 -0.04
N GLY A 137 11.04 -17.11 0.44
CA GLY A 137 10.06 -17.03 1.51
C GLY A 137 9.66 -18.39 2.04
N ASP A 138 9.00 -18.39 3.17
CA ASP A 138 8.51 -19.57 3.86
C ASP A 138 7.04 -19.38 4.21
N ASP A 139 6.18 -20.20 3.64
CA ASP A 139 4.73 -20.16 3.84
C ASP A 139 4.35 -20.37 5.30
N ASP A 140 5.11 -21.20 6.02
CA ASP A 140 4.86 -21.53 7.43
C ASP A 140 5.20 -20.37 8.37
N GLN A 141 5.99 -19.39 7.91
CA GLN A 141 6.35 -18.18 8.66
C GLN A 141 5.46 -16.98 8.37
N SER A 142 4.35 -17.14 7.67
CA SER A 142 3.38 -16.07 7.37
C SER A 142 2.58 -15.64 8.61
N ILE A 143 3.29 -15.23 9.66
CA ILE A 143 2.71 -14.81 10.96
C ILE A 143 2.49 -13.30 11.08
N TYR A 144 2.95 -12.51 10.10
CA TYR A 144 2.90 -11.05 10.13
C TYR A 144 1.70 -10.46 9.40
N GLY A 145 0.52 -11.06 9.55
CA GLY A 145 -0.73 -10.50 9.02
C GLY A 145 -1.00 -9.05 9.45
N TRP A 146 -0.42 -8.62 10.57
CA TRP A 146 -0.52 -7.24 11.06
C TRP A 146 0.15 -6.19 10.15
N ARG A 147 1.06 -6.59 9.25
CA ARG A 147 1.66 -5.73 8.22
C ARG A 147 0.86 -5.69 6.92
N GLY A 148 -0.34 -6.27 6.91
CA GLY A 148 -1.15 -6.40 5.71
C GLY A 148 -0.59 -7.42 4.71
N ALA A 149 0.27 -8.35 5.17
CA ALA A 149 0.76 -9.45 4.36
C ALA A 149 -0.40 -10.31 3.82
N GLU A 150 -0.30 -10.69 2.56
CA GLU A 150 -1.30 -11.51 1.90
C GLU A 150 -0.68 -12.79 1.36
N VAL A 151 -1.04 -13.92 1.94
CA VAL A 151 -0.60 -15.27 1.50
C VAL A 151 -0.93 -15.51 0.02
N GLY A 152 -2.04 -14.93 -0.47
CA GLY A 152 -2.41 -15.00 -1.88
C GLY A 152 -1.36 -14.46 -2.87
N ASN A 153 -0.42 -13.61 -2.41
CA ASN A 153 0.66 -13.11 -3.25
C ASN A 153 1.64 -14.21 -3.66
N ILE A 154 1.91 -15.17 -2.77
CA ILE A 154 2.77 -16.33 -3.07
C ILE A 154 2.13 -17.17 -4.18
N LEU A 155 0.83 -17.43 -4.07
CA LEU A 155 0.08 -18.23 -5.03
C LEU A 155 -0.06 -17.51 -6.41
N ARG A 156 0.04 -16.18 -6.43
CA ARG A 156 0.01 -15.38 -7.66
C ARG A 156 1.33 -15.34 -8.40
N PHE A 157 2.45 -15.57 -7.72
CA PHE A 157 3.78 -15.42 -8.31
C PHE A 157 3.95 -16.26 -9.57
N GLU A 158 3.60 -17.55 -9.54
CA GLU A 158 3.71 -18.44 -10.68
C GLU A 158 2.78 -18.02 -11.84
N LYS A 159 1.63 -17.43 -11.51
CA LYS A 159 0.69 -16.91 -12.51
C LYS A 159 1.21 -15.64 -13.18
N ASP A 160 1.79 -14.74 -12.41
CA ASP A 160 2.28 -13.45 -12.90
C ASP A 160 3.65 -13.56 -13.58
N PHE A 161 4.43 -14.59 -13.22
CA PHE A 161 5.72 -14.93 -13.81
C PHE A 161 5.70 -16.36 -14.37
N PRO A 162 5.00 -16.61 -15.51
CA PRO A 162 4.92 -17.93 -16.09
C PRO A 162 6.30 -18.49 -16.42
N GLY A 163 6.55 -19.74 -16.07
CA GLY A 163 7.84 -20.38 -16.29
C GLY A 163 8.86 -20.11 -15.17
N ALA A 164 8.46 -19.48 -14.08
CA ALA A 164 9.32 -19.33 -12.91
C ALA A 164 9.72 -20.72 -12.36
N LYS A 165 11.01 -20.86 -12.04
CA LYS A 165 11.53 -22.09 -11.42
C LYS A 165 11.26 -22.04 -9.93
N VAL A 166 10.49 -23.00 -9.42
CA VAL A 166 10.26 -23.18 -7.98
C VAL A 166 11.23 -24.21 -7.44
N VAL A 167 11.95 -23.84 -6.38
CA VAL A 167 12.84 -24.75 -5.63
C VAL A 167 12.34 -24.79 -4.21
N ARG A 168 12.10 -26.00 -3.70
CA ARG A 168 11.75 -26.24 -2.29
C ARG A 168 12.98 -26.80 -1.59
N LEU A 169 13.33 -26.19 -0.47
CA LEU A 169 14.44 -26.57 0.39
C LEU A 169 13.95 -27.48 1.51
#